data_cc72f583f61a4180c2709e482f9741d9
#
_entry.id   cc72f583f61a4180c2709e482f9741d9
#
_cell.length_a   1.000
_cell.length_b   1.000
_cell.length_c   1.000
_cell.angle_alpha   90.00
_cell.angle_beta   90.00
_cell.angle_gamma   90.00
#
_symmetry.space_group_name_H-M   'P 1'
#
loop_
_entity.id
_entity.type
_entity.pdbx_description
1 polymer ?
#
loop_
_entity_poly.entity_id
_entity_poly.type
_entity_poly.pdbx_seq_one_letter_code
_entity_poly.pdbx_strand_id
1 'polypeptide(L)'
;MTQLQQATKGIATSEILTAAKEEHIEADILMQLIKEGKVVIPHNQNRKAIPTAIGSKMTTKINANIGTSELCCEPDTEIAKLQLCKKYQAHSVMDLSTGGNLDNIRIKMLEATDLILGTVPLYAVATELQRTDKDITAFEPEMLFAEIEKQAEQGVDFMTVHAGINQWSLK
;
A
#
# COMPACT_ATOMS: atom_id res chain seq x y z
N MET A 1 7.36 -13.88 8.99
CA MET A 1 6.49 -14.87 8.28
C MET A 1 5.25 -14.16 7.79
N THR A 2 4.76 -14.48 6.58
CA THR A 2 3.56 -13.87 6.00
C THR A 2 2.27 -14.37 6.69
N GLN A 3 1.16 -13.61 6.56
CA GLN A 3 -0.15 -14.04 7.08
C GLN A 3 -0.59 -15.39 6.47
N LEU A 4 -0.30 -15.61 5.17
CA LEU A 4 -0.55 -16.89 4.51
C LEU A 4 0.21 -18.05 5.16
N GLN A 5 1.51 -17.85 5.45
CA GLN A 5 2.33 -18.88 6.11
C GLN A 5 1.85 -19.19 7.54
N GLN A 6 1.43 -18.17 8.28
CA GLN A 6 0.87 -18.34 9.63
C GLN A 6 -0.46 -19.09 9.58
N ALA A 7 -1.38 -18.63 8.75
CA ALA A 7 -2.67 -19.30 8.55
C ALA A 7 -2.48 -20.76 8.13
N THR A 8 -1.55 -21.08 7.21
CA THR A 8 -1.25 -22.45 6.78
C THR A 8 -0.80 -23.33 7.94
N LYS A 9 -0.10 -22.78 8.92
CA LYS A 9 0.32 -23.47 10.16
C LYS A 9 -0.78 -23.55 11.22
N GLY A 10 -1.96 -22.98 10.96
CA GLY A 10 -3.05 -22.91 11.93
C GLY A 10 -2.85 -21.88 13.03
N ILE A 11 -1.98 -20.88 12.79
CA ILE A 11 -1.66 -19.83 13.76
C ILE A 11 -2.47 -18.58 13.42
N ALA A 12 -3.41 -18.22 14.30
CA ALA A 12 -4.13 -16.97 14.22
C ALA A 12 -3.25 -15.84 14.79
N THR A 13 -2.77 -14.95 13.93
CA THR A 13 -1.99 -13.77 14.33
C THR A 13 -2.88 -12.70 14.93
N SER A 14 -2.30 -11.69 15.60
CA SER A 14 -3.03 -10.52 16.10
C SER A 14 -3.78 -9.79 14.98
N GLU A 15 -3.20 -9.73 13.78
CA GLU A 15 -3.80 -9.13 12.58
C GLU A 15 -5.01 -9.93 12.11
N ILE A 16 -4.91 -11.26 12.07
CA ILE A 16 -6.03 -12.14 11.69
C ILE A 16 -7.17 -12.00 12.72
N LEU A 17 -6.86 -12.02 14.01
CA LEU A 17 -7.88 -11.89 15.07
C LEU A 17 -8.57 -10.53 15.02
N THR A 18 -7.81 -9.44 14.81
CA THR A 18 -8.38 -8.09 14.70
C THR A 18 -9.26 -7.97 13.46
N ALA A 19 -8.76 -8.39 12.30
CA ALA A 19 -9.51 -8.33 11.06
C ALA A 19 -10.79 -9.20 11.10
N ALA A 20 -10.74 -10.39 11.70
CA ALA A 20 -11.91 -11.26 11.87
C ALA A 20 -12.99 -10.59 12.74
N LYS A 21 -12.58 -9.91 13.81
CA LYS A 21 -13.49 -9.15 14.67
C LYS A 21 -14.17 -8.01 13.93
N GLU A 22 -13.41 -7.22 13.15
CA GLU A 22 -13.95 -6.12 12.35
C GLU A 22 -14.91 -6.61 11.26
N GLU A 23 -14.65 -7.78 10.67
CA GLU A 23 -15.50 -8.40 9.65
C GLU A 23 -16.66 -9.21 10.25
N HIS A 24 -16.76 -9.31 11.58
CA HIS A 24 -17.78 -10.10 12.29
C HIS A 24 -17.83 -11.58 11.86
N ILE A 25 -16.66 -12.19 11.65
CA ILE A 25 -16.52 -13.60 11.30
C ILE A 25 -15.56 -14.32 12.26
N GLU A 26 -15.67 -15.65 12.31
CA GLU A 26 -14.76 -16.47 13.10
C GLU A 26 -13.33 -16.45 12.49
N ALA A 27 -12.30 -16.40 13.34
CA ALA A 27 -10.91 -16.35 12.90
C ALA A 27 -10.53 -17.58 12.05
N ASP A 28 -11.08 -18.76 12.35
CA ASP A 28 -10.84 -19.99 11.58
C ASP A 28 -11.36 -19.87 10.15
N ILE A 29 -12.52 -19.21 9.95
CA ILE A 29 -13.07 -18.93 8.63
C ILE A 29 -12.15 -17.99 7.86
N LEU A 30 -11.68 -16.91 8.50
CA LEU A 30 -10.74 -15.98 7.89
C LEU A 30 -9.42 -16.65 7.51
N MET A 31 -8.84 -17.45 8.41
CA MET A 31 -7.64 -18.24 8.13
C MET A 31 -7.83 -19.19 6.94
N GLN A 32 -8.97 -19.84 6.84
CA GLN A 32 -9.26 -20.72 5.71
C GLN A 32 -9.31 -19.93 4.39
N LEU A 33 -9.96 -18.77 4.37
CA LEU A 33 -10.01 -17.89 3.18
C LEU A 33 -8.62 -17.36 2.79
N ILE A 34 -7.76 -17.07 3.77
CA ILE A 34 -6.36 -16.69 3.52
C ILE A 34 -5.57 -17.86 2.93
N LYS A 35 -5.70 -19.08 3.45
CA LYS A 35 -5.08 -20.30 2.91
C LYS A 35 -5.48 -20.56 1.45
N GLU A 36 -6.72 -20.29 1.12
CA GLU A 36 -7.27 -20.46 -0.23
C GLU A 36 -6.87 -19.32 -1.20
N GLY A 37 -6.13 -18.31 -0.72
CA GLY A 37 -5.77 -17.14 -1.52
C GLY A 37 -6.95 -16.23 -1.88
N LYS A 38 -8.08 -16.35 -1.15
CA LYS A 38 -9.30 -15.57 -1.39
C LYS A 38 -9.37 -14.28 -0.60
N VAL A 39 -8.56 -14.16 0.46
CA VAL A 39 -8.45 -12.98 1.32
C VAL A 39 -6.98 -12.69 1.59
N VAL A 40 -6.65 -11.39 1.62
CA VAL A 40 -5.35 -10.87 2.06
C VAL A 40 -5.54 -9.88 3.18
N ILE A 41 -4.52 -9.74 4.04
CA ILE A 41 -4.42 -8.68 5.04
C ILE A 41 -3.11 -7.94 4.75
N PRO A 42 -3.15 -6.83 3.98
CA PRO A 42 -1.97 -6.00 3.77
C PRO A 42 -1.49 -5.43 5.11
N HIS A 43 -0.23 -5.61 5.41
CA HIS A 43 0.36 -5.12 6.67
C HIS A 43 1.87 -5.08 6.58
N ASN A 44 2.46 -3.96 6.95
CA ASN A 44 3.90 -3.83 7.11
C ASN A 44 4.28 -3.98 8.59
N GLN A 45 5.20 -4.90 8.88
CA GLN A 45 5.65 -5.16 10.26
C GLN A 45 6.41 -3.98 10.91
N ASN A 46 6.89 -3.02 10.10
CA ASN A 46 7.64 -1.85 10.58
C ASN A 46 6.74 -0.72 11.09
N ARG A 47 5.41 -0.87 11.00
CA ARG A 47 4.47 0.11 11.54
C ARG A 47 3.23 -0.55 12.15
N LYS A 48 2.47 0.25 12.86
CA LYS A 48 1.16 -0.15 13.40
C LYS A 48 0.07 0.43 12.51
N ALA A 49 -0.50 -0.40 11.65
CA ALA A 49 -1.69 -0.07 10.88
C ALA A 49 -2.88 -0.91 11.37
N ILE A 50 -4.10 -0.45 11.10
CA ILE A 50 -5.32 -1.21 11.39
C ILE A 50 -5.39 -2.39 10.41
N PRO A 51 -5.35 -3.65 10.90
CA PRO A 51 -5.42 -4.81 10.02
C PRO A 51 -6.75 -4.84 9.27
N THR A 52 -6.69 -4.80 7.95
CA THR A 52 -7.85 -4.73 7.07
C THR A 52 -7.86 -5.95 6.16
N ALA A 53 -8.87 -6.82 6.31
CA ALA A 53 -9.05 -7.99 5.44
C ALA A 53 -9.72 -7.57 4.12
N ILE A 54 -9.15 -7.98 2.99
CA ILE A 54 -9.63 -7.64 1.65
C ILE A 54 -9.82 -8.94 0.86
N GLY A 55 -11.01 -9.16 0.35
CA GLY A 55 -11.28 -10.34 -0.48
C GLY A 55 -12.69 -10.89 -0.35
N SER A 56 -12.82 -12.17 -0.66
CA SER A 56 -14.10 -12.87 -0.71
C SER A 56 -14.78 -12.94 0.66
N LYS A 57 -16.06 -12.65 0.71
CA LYS A 57 -16.90 -12.63 1.92
C LYS A 57 -16.57 -11.50 2.92
N MET A 58 -15.64 -10.61 2.60
CA MET A 58 -15.36 -9.43 3.40
C MET A 58 -16.30 -8.29 3.00
N THR A 59 -16.50 -7.34 3.90
CA THR A 59 -17.19 -6.08 3.58
C THR A 59 -16.41 -5.33 2.49
N THR A 60 -17.13 -4.55 1.65
CA THR A 60 -16.47 -3.74 0.62
C THR A 60 -15.58 -2.68 1.25
N LYS A 61 -14.31 -2.63 0.83
CA LYS A 61 -13.35 -1.63 1.31
C LYS A 61 -13.30 -0.44 0.38
N ILE A 62 -13.16 0.74 0.99
CA ILE A 62 -12.96 2.00 0.27
C ILE A 62 -11.49 2.35 0.34
N ASN A 63 -10.86 2.46 -0.83
CA ASN A 63 -9.51 2.98 -0.97
C ASN A 63 -9.59 4.43 -1.46
N ALA A 64 -9.00 5.37 -0.74
CA ALA A 64 -8.93 6.77 -1.13
C ALA A 64 -7.59 7.07 -1.80
N ASN A 65 -7.61 7.80 -2.91
CA ASN A 65 -6.41 8.22 -3.62
C ASN A 65 -6.11 9.68 -3.28
N ILE A 66 -4.89 9.95 -2.80
CA ILE A 66 -4.35 11.28 -2.54
C ILE A 66 -2.92 11.36 -3.11
N GLY A 67 -2.31 12.51 -3.10
CA GLY A 67 -0.93 12.68 -3.54
C GLY A 67 -0.66 14.06 -4.09
N THR A 68 0.61 14.44 -4.06
CA THR A 68 1.13 15.69 -4.59
C THR A 68 1.32 15.62 -6.11
N SER A 69 1.39 16.78 -6.74
CA SER A 69 1.77 16.95 -8.15
C SER A 69 2.83 18.05 -8.25
N GLU A 70 3.45 18.21 -9.43
CA GLU A 70 4.44 19.26 -9.65
C GLU A 70 3.94 20.69 -9.33
N LEU A 71 2.64 20.93 -9.54
CA LEU A 71 2.00 22.21 -9.28
C LEU A 71 1.50 22.39 -7.85
N CYS A 72 1.40 21.32 -7.07
CA CYS A 72 0.90 21.32 -5.70
C CYS A 72 1.65 20.29 -4.86
N CYS A 73 2.74 20.73 -4.23
CA CYS A 73 3.67 19.87 -3.50
C CYS A 73 3.65 20.10 -1.98
N GLU A 74 2.57 20.67 -1.43
CA GLU A 74 2.47 21.00 0.00
C GLU A 74 2.13 19.75 0.83
N PRO A 75 3.07 19.22 1.63
CA PRO A 75 2.83 18.02 2.43
C PRO A 75 1.65 18.17 3.41
N ASP A 76 1.49 19.35 4.00
CA ASP A 76 0.44 19.60 4.99
C ASP A 76 -0.97 19.49 4.38
N THR A 77 -1.11 19.84 3.10
CA THR A 77 -2.36 19.63 2.35
C THR A 77 -2.68 18.13 2.21
N GLU A 78 -1.68 17.30 1.94
CA GLU A 78 -1.86 15.85 1.83
C GLU A 78 -2.20 15.23 3.19
N ILE A 79 -1.57 15.71 4.27
CA ILE A 79 -1.94 15.28 5.64
C ILE A 79 -3.38 15.68 5.97
N ALA A 80 -3.82 16.88 5.58
CA ALA A 80 -5.23 17.28 5.77
C ALA A 80 -6.19 16.37 5.01
N LYS A 81 -5.89 16.02 3.75
CA LYS A 81 -6.68 15.03 2.97
C LYS A 81 -6.70 13.66 3.65
N LEU A 82 -5.56 13.21 4.17
CA LEU A 82 -5.44 11.95 4.91
C LEU A 82 -6.35 11.92 6.15
N GLN A 83 -6.41 13.03 6.90
CA GLN A 83 -7.32 13.15 8.05
C GLN A 83 -8.80 13.11 7.62
N LEU A 84 -9.13 13.67 6.44
CA LEU A 84 -10.48 13.53 5.88
C LEU A 84 -10.79 12.08 5.49
N CYS A 85 -9.84 11.36 4.88
CA CYS A 85 -10.00 9.93 4.59
C CYS A 85 -10.34 9.14 5.86
N LYS A 86 -9.63 9.38 6.94
CA LYS A 86 -9.88 8.76 8.24
C LYS A 86 -11.26 9.17 8.80
N LYS A 87 -11.59 10.45 8.77
CA LYS A 87 -12.89 10.98 9.24
C LYS A 87 -14.07 10.34 8.51
N TYR A 88 -13.94 10.11 7.21
CA TYR A 88 -14.98 9.51 6.38
C TYR A 88 -14.84 7.98 6.22
N GLN A 89 -14.07 7.36 7.11
CA GLN A 89 -13.96 5.91 7.25
C GLN A 89 -13.47 5.19 5.98
N ALA A 90 -12.51 5.79 5.26
CA ALA A 90 -11.76 5.04 4.27
C ALA A 90 -11.01 3.91 4.97
N HIS A 91 -10.85 2.77 4.28
CA HIS A 91 -10.17 1.59 4.81
C HIS A 91 -8.68 1.58 4.46
N SER A 92 -8.33 2.20 3.36
CA SER A 92 -6.96 2.34 2.86
C SER A 92 -6.77 3.67 2.14
N VAL A 93 -5.52 4.05 2.00
CA VAL A 93 -5.13 5.24 1.23
C VAL A 93 -4.02 4.85 0.26
N MET A 94 -4.12 5.33 -0.99
CA MET A 94 -3.04 5.29 -1.98
C MET A 94 -2.37 6.66 -2.05
N ASP A 95 -1.08 6.69 -1.79
CA ASP A 95 -0.22 7.83 -2.11
C ASP A 95 0.20 7.75 -3.59
N LEU A 96 -0.35 8.63 -4.39
CA LEU A 96 -0.08 8.79 -5.82
C LEU A 96 0.79 10.02 -6.11
N SER A 97 1.60 10.44 -5.16
CA SER A 97 2.47 11.62 -5.27
C SER A 97 3.45 11.49 -6.44
N THR A 98 3.54 12.58 -7.22
CA THR A 98 4.46 12.73 -8.36
C THR A 98 5.25 14.04 -8.32
N GLY A 99 5.13 14.84 -7.25
CA GLY A 99 5.82 16.11 -7.12
C GLY A 99 6.36 16.34 -5.70
N GLY A 100 7.45 17.10 -5.60
CA GLY A 100 8.13 17.40 -4.35
C GLY A 100 9.08 16.30 -3.88
N ASN A 101 9.40 16.29 -2.59
CA ASN A 101 10.21 15.25 -1.97
C ASN A 101 9.32 14.05 -1.57
N LEU A 102 9.21 13.06 -2.45
CA LEU A 102 8.30 11.93 -2.30
C LEU A 102 8.58 11.10 -1.04
N ASP A 103 9.85 10.90 -0.69
CA ASP A 103 10.22 10.16 0.52
C ASP A 103 9.73 10.87 1.79
N ASN A 104 9.96 12.18 1.87
CA ASN A 104 9.52 12.98 3.02
C ASN A 104 7.98 13.02 3.13
N ILE A 105 7.28 13.16 2.01
CA ILE A 105 5.81 13.15 1.95
C ILE A 105 5.28 11.81 2.46
N ARG A 106 5.80 10.70 1.93
CA ARG A 106 5.42 9.34 2.30
C ARG A 106 5.65 9.06 3.79
N ILE A 107 6.83 9.41 4.31
CA ILE A 107 7.15 9.22 5.74
C ILE A 107 6.16 9.99 6.61
N LYS A 108 5.89 11.27 6.31
CA LYS A 108 4.90 12.06 7.04
C LYS A 108 3.50 11.45 6.98
N MET A 109 3.08 10.93 5.82
CA MET A 109 1.78 10.24 5.70
C MET A 109 1.74 8.97 6.55
N LEU A 110 2.78 8.14 6.51
CA LEU A 110 2.89 6.90 7.29
C LEU A 110 2.83 7.17 8.80
N GLU A 111 3.44 8.27 9.25
CA GLU A 111 3.41 8.71 10.65
C GLU A 111 2.03 9.29 11.06
N ALA A 112 1.32 9.90 10.12
CA ALA A 112 0.06 10.62 10.39
C ALA A 112 -1.18 9.73 10.39
N THR A 113 -1.08 8.44 10.00
CA THR A 113 -2.25 7.56 9.90
C THR A 113 -1.99 6.14 10.40
N ASP A 114 -3.05 5.51 10.88
CA ASP A 114 -3.16 4.08 11.19
C ASP A 114 -3.91 3.31 10.08
N LEU A 115 -4.39 3.97 9.03
CA LEU A 115 -4.93 3.29 7.84
C LEU A 115 -3.81 2.58 7.08
N ILE A 116 -4.12 1.46 6.43
CA ILE A 116 -3.16 0.85 5.51
C ILE A 116 -2.87 1.80 4.36
N LEU A 117 -1.59 2.00 4.06
CA LEU A 117 -1.12 2.94 3.05
C LEU A 117 -0.40 2.19 1.93
N GLY A 118 -0.87 2.46 0.70
CA GLY A 118 -0.30 1.94 -0.52
C GLY A 118 0.40 3.00 -1.35
N THR A 119 1.28 2.56 -2.25
CA THR A 119 2.06 3.42 -3.13
C THR A 119 2.19 2.85 -4.53
N VAL A 120 2.75 3.63 -5.44
CA VAL A 120 3.11 3.21 -6.80
C VAL A 120 4.62 3.44 -6.99
N PRO A 121 5.49 2.45 -6.70
CA PRO A 121 6.94 2.64 -6.75
C PRO A 121 7.46 3.17 -8.09
N LEU A 122 6.83 2.78 -9.20
CA LEU A 122 7.19 3.27 -10.53
C LEU A 122 7.09 4.80 -10.65
N TYR A 123 6.13 5.44 -9.96
CA TYR A 123 6.00 6.90 -9.98
C TYR A 123 7.21 7.58 -9.32
N ALA A 124 7.71 7.02 -8.24
CA ALA A 124 8.91 7.54 -7.57
C ALA A 124 10.15 7.44 -8.48
N VAL A 125 10.34 6.31 -9.16
CA VAL A 125 11.43 6.14 -10.12
C VAL A 125 11.31 7.12 -11.29
N ALA A 126 10.11 7.26 -11.87
CA ALA A 126 9.88 8.18 -12.97
C ALA A 126 10.12 9.65 -12.57
N THR A 127 9.63 10.05 -11.39
CA THR A 127 9.86 11.39 -10.85
C THR A 127 11.35 11.67 -10.60
N GLU A 128 12.10 10.69 -10.12
CA GLU A 128 13.55 10.84 -9.91
C GLU A 128 14.31 10.95 -11.23
N LEU A 129 13.96 10.17 -12.25
CA LEU A 129 14.53 10.31 -13.58
C LEU A 129 14.28 11.71 -14.14
N GLN A 130 13.03 12.19 -14.07
CA GLN A 130 12.66 13.53 -14.51
C GLN A 130 13.43 14.62 -13.73
N ARG A 131 13.54 14.52 -12.42
CA ARG A 131 14.28 15.47 -11.56
C ARG A 131 15.76 15.52 -11.91
N THR A 132 16.34 14.42 -12.38
CA THR A 132 17.75 14.33 -12.82
C THR A 132 17.95 14.59 -14.32
N ASP A 133 16.93 15.14 -15.01
CA ASP A 133 16.94 15.44 -16.45
C ASP A 133 17.28 14.20 -17.31
N LYS A 134 16.80 13.04 -16.88
CA LYS A 134 16.95 11.79 -17.62
C LYS A 134 15.63 11.40 -18.28
N ASP A 135 15.73 10.90 -19.51
CA ASP A 135 14.59 10.32 -20.23
C ASP A 135 14.12 9.03 -19.56
N ILE A 136 12.84 8.71 -19.70
CA ILE A 136 12.26 7.47 -19.16
C ILE A 136 12.93 6.22 -19.74
N THR A 137 13.56 6.31 -20.89
CA THR A 137 14.35 5.21 -21.47
C THR A 137 15.60 4.86 -20.68
N ALA A 138 16.03 5.73 -19.75
CA ALA A 138 17.10 5.45 -18.79
C ALA A 138 16.64 4.59 -17.59
N PHE A 139 15.38 4.13 -17.60
CA PHE A 139 14.85 3.24 -16.57
C PHE A 139 15.56 1.89 -16.62
N GLU A 140 16.06 1.48 -15.46
CA GLU A 140 16.66 0.16 -15.22
C GLU A 140 15.79 -0.61 -14.22
N PRO A 141 15.55 -1.92 -14.41
CA PRO A 141 14.72 -2.72 -13.50
C PRO A 141 15.18 -2.64 -12.03
N GLU A 142 16.48 -2.54 -11.82
CA GLU A 142 17.12 -2.44 -10.49
C GLU A 142 16.67 -1.18 -9.74
N MET A 143 16.38 -0.08 -10.45
CA MET A 143 15.83 1.15 -9.84
C MET A 143 14.46 0.87 -9.21
N LEU A 144 13.60 0.09 -9.89
CA LEU A 144 12.29 -0.27 -9.37
C LEU A 144 12.40 -1.19 -8.16
N PHE A 145 13.28 -2.19 -8.20
CA PHE A 145 13.47 -3.10 -7.08
C PHE A 145 14.03 -2.37 -5.85
N ALA A 146 15.01 -1.49 -6.04
CA ALA A 146 15.55 -0.66 -4.96
C ALA A 146 14.48 0.26 -4.35
N GLU A 147 13.61 0.85 -5.17
CA GLU A 147 12.52 1.69 -4.68
C GLU A 147 11.46 0.89 -3.93
N ILE A 148 11.11 -0.33 -4.39
CA ILE A 148 10.20 -1.24 -3.70
C ILE A 148 10.77 -1.59 -2.31
N GLU A 149 12.03 -1.98 -2.24
CA GLU A 149 12.71 -2.31 -0.99
C GLU A 149 12.72 -1.13 -0.03
N LYS A 150 13.14 0.05 -0.50
CA LYS A 150 13.13 1.29 0.29
C LYS A 150 11.73 1.61 0.85
N GLN A 151 10.69 1.54 0.03
CA GLN A 151 9.32 1.83 0.47
C GLN A 151 8.80 0.78 1.47
N ALA A 152 9.17 -0.49 1.30
CA ALA A 152 8.85 -1.53 2.26
C ALA A 152 9.54 -1.30 3.62
N GLU A 153 10.81 -0.88 3.62
CA GLU A 153 11.55 -0.51 4.83
C GLU A 153 10.94 0.70 5.55
N GLN A 154 10.43 1.68 4.78
CA GLN A 154 9.74 2.86 5.31
C GLN A 154 8.39 2.54 5.96
N GLY A 155 7.80 1.37 5.68
CA GLY A 155 6.56 0.93 6.31
C GLY A 155 5.33 0.94 5.40
N VAL A 156 5.49 1.03 4.08
CA VAL A 156 4.37 0.92 3.12
C VAL A 156 3.71 -0.46 3.23
N ASP A 157 2.39 -0.50 3.35
CA ASP A 157 1.64 -1.75 3.60
C ASP A 157 1.37 -2.56 2.33
N PHE A 158 1.19 -1.89 1.19
CA PHE A 158 1.00 -2.53 -0.11
C PHE A 158 1.46 -1.63 -1.25
N MET A 159 1.71 -2.23 -2.41
CA MET A 159 2.21 -1.50 -3.57
C MET A 159 1.46 -1.90 -4.83
N THR A 160 1.18 -0.92 -5.69
CA THR A 160 0.67 -1.17 -7.03
C THR A 160 1.84 -1.22 -8.00
N VAL A 161 1.97 -2.34 -8.71
CA VAL A 161 2.98 -2.53 -9.75
C VAL A 161 2.33 -2.61 -11.12
N HIS A 162 2.97 -1.99 -12.12
CA HIS A 162 2.51 -2.03 -13.51
C HIS A 162 3.08 -3.27 -14.19
N ALA A 163 2.23 -4.27 -14.43
CA ALA A 163 2.60 -5.56 -15.04
C ALA A 163 1.76 -5.88 -16.29
N GLY A 164 1.11 -4.88 -16.89
CA GLY A 164 0.23 -5.06 -18.05
C GLY A 164 0.95 -5.19 -19.39
N ILE A 165 2.25 -4.83 -19.46
CA ILE A 165 3.04 -4.99 -20.69
C ILE A 165 3.56 -6.42 -20.75
N ASN A 166 3.11 -7.17 -21.75
CA ASN A 166 3.53 -8.54 -22.00
C ASN A 166 3.61 -8.80 -23.51
N GLN A 167 4.06 -9.98 -23.90
CA GLN A 167 4.21 -10.34 -25.32
C GLN A 167 2.92 -10.23 -26.16
N TRP A 168 1.75 -10.30 -25.54
CA TRP A 168 0.45 -10.14 -26.21
C TRP A 168 0.07 -8.67 -26.39
N SER A 169 0.42 -7.81 -25.44
CA SER A 169 0.13 -6.37 -25.50
C SER A 169 1.08 -5.61 -26.44
N LEU A 170 2.19 -6.23 -26.88
CA LEU A 170 3.15 -5.66 -27.81
C LEU A 170 2.86 -6.01 -29.29
N LYS A 171 1.81 -6.76 -29.57
CA LYS A 171 1.32 -7.10 -30.91
C LYS A 171 0.21 -6.17 -31.34
#